data_c374bc21e8da206abd3cfe51ce3f8840
#
_entry.id   c374bc21e8da206abd3cfe51ce3f8840
#
_cell.length_a   1.000
_cell.length_b   1.000
_cell.length_c   1.000
_cell.angle_alpha   90.00
_cell.angle_beta   90.00
_cell.angle_gamma   90.00
#
_symmetry.space_group_name_H-M   'P 1'
#
loop_
_entity.id
_entity.type
_entity.pdbx_description
1 polymer ?
#
loop_
_entity_poly.entity_id
_entity_poly.type
_entity_poly.pdbx_seq_one_letter_code
_entity_poly.pdbx_strand_id
1 'polypeptide(L)'
;THTTVVLSFPASVTYSATDPADAPEPVNFKPWSPEHPWLYPFTLNADEDTVDGYFAMRCFSVEKDSKGILRFCLNHKPYFLHGILDQGYWSDGLMTAPCDEAFVYDISLAKGLGFNMLRKHIKLESLRWYYHCDRLGMIVWQDMVSGGSTYHMPWVCYMPTLFPHMSAHTKDNHYELFSRGSEEGRKSWEQECLDTIDHLYLSLIHISEP
;
A
#
# COMPACT_ATOMS: atom_id res chain seq x y z
N THR A 1 22.21 16.96 2.90
CA THR A 1 23.08 16.14 2.03
C THR A 1 22.34 14.85 1.77
N HIS A 2 21.80 14.69 0.55
CA HIS A 2 21.24 13.43 0.11
C HIS A 2 22.41 12.51 -0.29
N THR A 3 22.54 11.39 0.40
CA THR A 3 23.49 10.34 0.01
C THR A 3 22.72 9.29 -0.76
N THR A 4 23.01 9.14 -2.06
CA THR A 4 22.44 8.06 -2.85
C THR A 4 23.27 6.81 -2.59
N VAL A 5 22.68 5.82 -1.94
CA VAL A 5 23.28 4.50 -1.78
C VAL A 5 22.86 3.67 -2.97
N VAL A 6 23.82 3.31 -3.84
CA VAL A 6 23.56 2.35 -4.94
C VAL A 6 23.79 0.96 -4.39
N LEU A 7 22.70 0.19 -4.24
CA LEU A 7 22.75 -1.20 -3.85
C LEU A 7 23.03 -2.04 -5.11
N SER A 8 24.23 -2.58 -5.23
CA SER A 8 24.53 -3.60 -6.24
C SER A 8 24.36 -4.97 -5.60
N PHE A 9 23.29 -5.64 -5.93
CA PHE A 9 23.12 -7.05 -5.57
C PHE A 9 24.04 -7.93 -6.42
N PRO A 10 24.54 -9.08 -5.92
CA PRO A 10 25.40 -9.98 -6.68
C PRO A 10 24.75 -10.62 -7.91
N ALA A 11 23.49 -10.32 -8.18
CA ALA A 11 22.80 -10.56 -9.44
C ALA A 11 22.48 -9.20 -10.08
N SER A 12 23.48 -8.47 -10.55
CA SER A 12 23.26 -7.29 -11.36
C SER A 12 22.71 -7.74 -12.72
N VAL A 13 21.40 -7.75 -12.86
CA VAL A 13 20.76 -7.82 -14.17
C VAL A 13 20.79 -6.42 -14.74
N THR A 14 21.85 -6.07 -15.45
CA THR A 14 21.89 -4.87 -16.27
C THR A 14 21.08 -5.18 -17.53
N TYR A 15 19.83 -4.76 -17.59
CA TYR A 15 19.08 -4.77 -18.83
C TYR A 15 19.67 -3.71 -19.78
N SER A 16 20.46 -4.12 -20.71
CA SER A 16 20.73 -3.36 -21.94
C SER A 16 19.64 -3.74 -22.94
N ALA A 17 18.79 -2.81 -23.30
CA ALA A 17 17.63 -3.03 -24.19
C ALA A 17 18.02 -3.16 -25.69
N THR A 18 19.22 -3.61 -26.03
CA THR A 18 19.72 -3.57 -27.42
C THR A 18 19.79 -4.89 -28.13
N ASP A 19 19.67 -6.05 -27.44
CA ASP A 19 19.57 -7.34 -28.16
C ASP A 19 18.82 -8.39 -27.30
N PRO A 20 17.70 -8.98 -27.81
CA PRO A 20 17.03 -10.09 -27.15
C PRO A 20 17.86 -11.36 -27.01
N ALA A 21 18.96 -11.50 -27.80
CA ALA A 21 19.82 -12.65 -27.76
C ALA A 21 20.84 -12.64 -26.60
N ASP A 22 21.09 -11.46 -26.03
CA ASP A 22 21.99 -11.26 -24.88
C ASP A 22 21.24 -11.17 -23.54
N ALA A 23 19.94 -11.50 -23.51
CA ALA A 23 19.20 -11.56 -22.28
C ALA A 23 19.83 -12.58 -21.32
N PRO A 24 20.24 -12.20 -20.09
CA PRO A 24 20.78 -13.16 -19.15
C PRO A 24 19.77 -14.26 -18.90
N GLU A 25 20.24 -15.48 -18.70
CA GLU A 25 19.41 -16.62 -18.27
C GLU A 25 18.44 -16.17 -17.20
N PRO A 26 17.15 -16.54 -17.30
CA PRO A 26 16.14 -16.06 -16.36
C PRO A 26 16.55 -16.46 -14.94
N VAL A 27 16.86 -15.46 -14.13
CA VAL A 27 17.13 -15.68 -12.71
C VAL A 27 15.89 -16.33 -12.11
N ASN A 28 16.03 -17.54 -11.61
CA ASN A 28 14.92 -18.30 -11.03
C ASN A 28 14.56 -17.67 -9.66
N PHE A 29 13.85 -16.54 -9.69
CA PHE A 29 13.38 -15.87 -8.48
C PHE A 29 12.02 -16.42 -8.04
N LYS A 30 11.77 -16.39 -6.74
CA LYS A 30 10.50 -16.78 -6.15
C LYS A 30 9.64 -15.52 -5.97
N PRO A 31 8.56 -15.37 -6.75
CA PRO A 31 7.68 -14.22 -6.58
C PRO A 31 6.94 -14.31 -5.25
N TRP A 32 6.72 -13.16 -4.63
CA TRP A 32 5.90 -13.06 -3.44
C TRP A 32 4.42 -13.14 -3.82
N SER A 33 3.65 -13.86 -3.04
CA SER A 33 2.19 -13.82 -3.03
C SER A 33 1.66 -14.10 -1.62
N PRO A 34 0.38 -13.84 -1.33
CA PRO A 34 -0.20 -14.22 -0.04
C PRO A 34 -0.04 -15.69 0.32
N GLU A 35 -0.06 -16.58 -0.66
CA GLU A 35 0.13 -18.02 -0.48
C GLU A 35 1.61 -18.39 -0.29
N HIS A 36 2.50 -17.62 -0.88
CA HIS A 36 3.96 -17.83 -0.86
C HIS A 36 4.68 -16.52 -0.56
N PRO A 37 4.66 -16.04 0.70
CA PRO A 37 5.20 -14.74 1.07
C PRO A 37 6.74 -14.76 1.17
N TRP A 38 7.41 -14.97 0.04
CA TRP A 38 8.84 -15.07 -0.01
C TRP A 38 9.51 -13.70 0.10
N LEU A 39 10.34 -13.53 1.13
CA LEU A 39 11.17 -12.34 1.35
C LEU A 39 12.64 -12.68 1.14
N TYR A 40 13.36 -11.75 0.52
CA TYR A 40 14.80 -11.83 0.32
C TYR A 40 15.49 -10.95 1.35
N PRO A 41 16.18 -11.53 2.34
CA PRO A 41 16.94 -10.73 3.29
C PRO A 41 18.20 -10.15 2.66
N PHE A 42 18.61 -8.99 3.12
CA PHE A 42 19.93 -8.41 2.81
C PHE A 42 20.49 -7.71 4.04
N THR A 43 21.80 -7.55 4.08
CA THR A 43 22.51 -6.83 5.13
C THR A 43 23.35 -5.73 4.48
N LEU A 44 23.22 -4.51 4.97
CA LEU A 44 24.05 -3.36 4.60
C LEU A 44 25.09 -3.12 5.66
N ASN A 45 26.34 -3.05 5.27
CA ASN A 45 27.45 -2.70 6.15
C ASN A 45 28.00 -1.34 5.72
N ALA A 46 28.05 -0.40 6.64
CA ALA A 46 28.65 0.92 6.45
C ALA A 46 29.59 1.20 7.62
N ASP A 47 30.89 1.00 7.38
CA ASP A 47 31.94 1.08 8.41
C ASP A 47 31.65 0.16 9.61
N GLU A 48 31.31 0.74 10.77
CA GLU A 48 30.97 -0.02 12.00
C GLU A 48 29.47 -0.29 12.14
N ASP A 49 28.64 0.26 11.24
CA ASP A 49 27.19 0.11 11.30
C ASP A 49 26.71 -1.01 10.37
N THR A 50 25.74 -1.77 10.84
CA THR A 50 25.15 -2.89 10.11
C THR A 50 23.63 -2.81 10.19
N VAL A 51 22.98 -2.79 9.03
CA VAL A 51 21.52 -2.74 8.91
C VAL A 51 21.01 -3.92 8.13
N ASP A 52 20.15 -4.70 8.75
CA ASP A 52 19.43 -5.79 8.11
C ASP A 52 18.12 -5.28 7.49
N GLY A 53 17.84 -5.73 6.27
CA GLY A 53 16.63 -5.40 5.55
C GLY A 53 16.11 -6.57 4.74
N TYR A 54 15.02 -6.33 4.03
CA TYR A 54 14.44 -7.32 3.12
C TYR A 54 13.81 -6.63 1.91
N PHE A 55 13.60 -7.41 0.86
CA PHE A 55 12.77 -7.04 -0.27
C PHE A 55 11.98 -8.25 -0.76
N ALA A 56 10.96 -8.01 -1.58
CA ALA A 56 10.23 -9.08 -2.25
C ALA A 56 10.05 -8.74 -3.73
N MET A 57 9.95 -9.79 -4.54
CA MET A 57 9.71 -9.67 -5.98
C MET A 57 8.23 -9.86 -6.24
N ARG A 58 7.51 -8.77 -6.49
CA ARG A 58 6.10 -8.80 -6.89
C ARG A 58 5.76 -7.63 -7.79
N CYS A 59 4.73 -7.80 -8.56
CA CYS A 59 4.17 -6.77 -9.43
C CYS A 59 2.66 -6.74 -9.27
N PHE A 60 2.11 -5.54 -9.08
CA PHE A 60 0.68 -5.30 -9.18
C PHE A 60 0.38 -4.58 -10.49
N SER A 61 -0.67 -4.99 -11.16
CA SER A 61 -1.07 -4.39 -12.44
C SER A 61 -2.58 -4.49 -12.65
N VAL A 62 -3.09 -3.71 -13.59
CA VAL A 62 -4.46 -3.84 -14.09
C VAL A 62 -4.35 -4.23 -15.56
N GLU A 63 -4.75 -5.45 -15.87
CA GLU A 63 -4.61 -6.04 -17.20
C GLU A 63 -5.95 -6.53 -17.74
N LYS A 64 -6.05 -6.62 -19.06
CA LYS A 64 -7.26 -7.20 -19.70
C LYS A 64 -7.16 -8.72 -19.70
N ASP A 65 -8.22 -9.38 -19.23
CA ASP A 65 -8.36 -10.81 -19.37
C ASP A 65 -8.66 -11.22 -20.82
N SER A 66 -8.80 -12.53 -21.07
CA SER A 66 -9.10 -13.08 -22.40
C SER A 66 -10.44 -12.60 -23.00
N LYS A 67 -11.29 -11.99 -22.17
CA LYS A 67 -12.58 -11.41 -22.59
C LYS A 67 -12.51 -9.88 -22.76
N GLY A 68 -11.30 -9.29 -22.61
CA GLY A 68 -11.08 -7.85 -22.68
C GLY A 68 -11.51 -7.08 -21.43
N ILE A 69 -11.84 -7.75 -20.32
CA ILE A 69 -12.27 -7.14 -19.06
C ILE A 69 -11.03 -6.82 -18.24
N LEU A 70 -10.95 -5.59 -17.73
CA LEU A 70 -9.89 -5.18 -16.83
C LEU A 70 -9.97 -5.97 -15.52
N ARG A 71 -8.84 -6.54 -15.12
CA ARG A 71 -8.67 -7.29 -13.88
C ARG A 71 -7.50 -6.75 -13.10
N PHE A 72 -7.65 -6.74 -11.79
CA PHE A 72 -6.52 -6.60 -10.89
C PHE A 72 -5.65 -7.85 -10.98
N CYS A 73 -4.34 -7.68 -11.13
CA CYS A 73 -3.40 -8.77 -11.28
C CYS A 73 -2.28 -8.66 -10.23
N LEU A 74 -1.89 -9.80 -9.70
CA LEU A 74 -0.66 -9.99 -8.94
C LEU A 74 0.29 -10.87 -9.77
N ASN A 75 1.50 -10.38 -10.02
CA ASN A 75 2.50 -11.07 -10.86
C ASN A 75 1.91 -11.45 -12.25
N HIS A 76 1.19 -10.51 -12.88
CA HIS A 76 0.53 -10.66 -14.18
C HIS A 76 -0.58 -11.72 -14.25
N LYS A 77 -1.06 -12.18 -13.10
CA LYS A 77 -2.19 -13.14 -13.02
C LYS A 77 -3.38 -12.47 -12.34
N PRO A 78 -4.59 -12.58 -12.89
CA PRO A 78 -5.79 -12.08 -12.23
C PRO A 78 -5.87 -12.61 -10.80
N TYR A 79 -6.01 -11.70 -9.85
CA TYR A 79 -6.02 -12.01 -8.43
C TYR A 79 -7.22 -11.37 -7.75
N PHE A 80 -8.01 -12.17 -7.03
CA PHE A 80 -9.18 -11.70 -6.31
C PHE A 80 -8.78 -11.22 -4.91
N LEU A 81 -9.04 -9.95 -4.63
CA LEU A 81 -8.82 -9.35 -3.33
C LEU A 81 -10.03 -9.63 -2.43
N HIS A 82 -9.86 -10.53 -1.49
CA HIS A 82 -10.83 -10.82 -0.44
C HIS A 82 -10.34 -10.18 0.86
N GLY A 83 -10.82 -8.98 1.16
CA GLY A 83 -10.28 -8.16 2.22
C GLY A 83 -11.30 -7.67 3.22
N ILE A 84 -10.79 -7.19 4.34
CA ILE A 84 -11.55 -6.52 5.40
C ILE A 84 -10.95 -5.16 5.71
N LEU A 85 -11.79 -4.30 6.30
CA LEU A 85 -11.37 -3.01 6.83
C LEU A 85 -10.60 -3.21 8.14
N ASP A 86 -9.45 -2.55 8.25
CA ASP A 86 -8.63 -2.51 9.46
C ASP A 86 -8.38 -1.04 9.83
N GLN A 87 -8.85 -0.63 11.01
CA GLN A 87 -8.66 0.73 11.52
C GLN A 87 -7.52 0.82 12.54
N GLY A 88 -7.02 -0.31 13.04
CA GLY A 88 -5.89 -0.36 13.96
C GLY A 88 -6.13 0.34 15.28
N TYR A 89 -7.31 0.16 15.88
CA TYR A 89 -7.62 0.65 17.22
C TYR A 89 -7.45 -0.47 18.26
N TRP A 90 -6.90 -0.07 19.40
CA TRP A 90 -6.57 -0.98 20.51
C TRP A 90 -7.25 -0.50 21.79
N SER A 91 -7.72 -1.44 22.61
CA SER A 91 -8.48 -1.14 23.82
C SER A 91 -7.70 -0.34 24.87
N ASP A 92 -6.41 -0.55 24.94
CA ASP A 92 -5.49 0.05 25.92
C ASP A 92 -4.58 1.14 25.33
N GLY A 93 -4.12 0.96 24.10
CA GLY A 93 -3.21 1.87 23.41
C GLY A 93 -3.86 2.83 22.41
N LEU A 94 -5.18 2.77 22.23
CA LEU A 94 -5.96 3.54 21.24
C LEU A 94 -5.40 3.35 19.82
N MET A 95 -4.51 4.24 19.39
CA MET A 95 -3.89 4.22 18.06
C MET A 95 -2.61 3.38 18.00
N THR A 96 -2.15 2.84 19.13
CA THR A 96 -0.87 2.12 19.24
C THR A 96 -1.11 0.69 19.73
N ALA A 97 -0.61 -0.28 18.99
CA ALA A 97 -0.65 -1.67 19.42
C ALA A 97 0.18 -1.87 20.69
N PRO A 98 -0.25 -2.74 21.61
CA PRO A 98 0.49 -3.03 22.85
C PRO A 98 1.85 -3.69 22.60
N CYS A 99 1.95 -4.50 21.57
CA CYS A 99 3.17 -5.23 21.18
C CYS A 99 3.06 -5.75 19.73
N ASP A 100 4.15 -6.27 19.18
CA ASP A 100 4.18 -6.84 17.83
C ASP A 100 3.35 -8.12 17.71
N GLU A 101 3.25 -8.91 18.77
CA GLU A 101 2.43 -10.11 18.80
C GLU A 101 0.96 -9.82 18.57
N ALA A 102 0.48 -8.64 18.97
CA ALA A 102 -0.88 -8.21 18.72
C ALA A 102 -1.11 -7.99 17.21
N PHE A 103 -0.18 -7.36 16.51
CA PHE A 103 -0.22 -7.25 15.05
C PHE A 103 -0.23 -8.63 14.37
N VAL A 104 0.68 -9.50 14.80
CA VAL A 104 0.79 -10.86 14.27
C VAL A 104 -0.50 -11.66 14.49
N TYR A 105 -1.12 -11.50 15.65
CA TYR A 105 -2.37 -12.17 15.98
C TYR A 105 -3.50 -11.73 15.03
N ASP A 106 -3.73 -10.43 14.86
CA ASP A 106 -4.80 -9.91 14.02
C ASP A 106 -4.62 -10.29 12.55
N ILE A 107 -3.40 -10.12 12.01
CA ILE A 107 -3.07 -10.49 10.63
C ILE A 107 -3.26 -12.00 10.41
N SER A 108 -2.79 -12.82 11.35
CA SER A 108 -2.90 -14.29 11.26
C SER A 108 -4.35 -14.76 11.38
N LEU A 109 -5.14 -14.11 12.24
CA LEU A 109 -6.57 -14.39 12.38
C LEU A 109 -7.32 -14.06 11.08
N ALA A 110 -7.10 -12.87 10.51
CA ALA A 110 -7.70 -12.48 9.25
C ALA A 110 -7.34 -13.48 8.13
N LYS A 111 -6.07 -13.86 8.05
CA LYS A 111 -5.60 -14.85 7.07
C LYS A 111 -6.22 -16.23 7.30
N GLY A 112 -6.32 -16.68 8.55
CA GLY A 112 -6.97 -17.94 8.93
C GLY A 112 -8.46 -18.00 8.57
N LEU A 113 -9.13 -16.85 8.52
CA LEU A 113 -10.51 -16.70 8.06
C LEU A 113 -10.64 -16.64 6.52
N GLY A 114 -9.53 -16.70 5.79
CA GLY A 114 -9.50 -16.73 4.33
C GLY A 114 -9.34 -15.35 3.66
N PHE A 115 -9.09 -14.30 4.42
CA PHE A 115 -8.77 -12.99 3.85
C PHE A 115 -7.32 -12.96 3.36
N ASN A 116 -7.10 -12.27 2.24
CA ASN A 116 -5.78 -12.07 1.64
C ASN A 116 -5.37 -10.60 1.56
N MET A 117 -6.25 -9.69 2.02
CA MET A 117 -6.02 -8.25 2.00
C MET A 117 -6.58 -7.58 3.27
N LEU A 118 -5.87 -6.58 3.77
CA LEU A 118 -6.34 -5.62 4.78
C LEU A 118 -6.38 -4.23 4.16
N ARG A 119 -7.52 -3.55 4.24
CA ARG A 119 -7.61 -2.13 3.94
C ARG A 119 -7.33 -1.34 5.20
N LYS A 120 -6.16 -0.73 5.27
CA LYS A 120 -5.80 0.16 6.36
C LYS A 120 -6.52 1.50 6.17
N HIS A 121 -7.54 1.73 6.98
CA HIS A 121 -8.47 2.85 6.82
C HIS A 121 -7.96 4.10 7.52
N ILE A 122 -7.70 5.14 6.73
CA ILE A 122 -7.36 6.52 7.16
C ILE A 122 -6.25 6.63 8.23
N LYS A 123 -5.39 5.65 8.37
CA LYS A 123 -4.33 5.58 9.37
C LYS A 123 -3.08 5.00 8.77
N LEU A 124 -1.92 5.59 9.09
CA LEU A 124 -0.62 4.96 8.92
C LEU A 124 -0.26 4.15 10.16
N GLU A 125 0.20 2.95 9.95
CA GLU A 125 0.77 2.12 11.01
C GLU A 125 2.29 2.29 11.10
N SER A 126 2.88 1.73 12.16
CA SER A 126 4.32 1.58 12.23
C SER A 126 4.83 0.64 11.13
N LEU A 127 6.05 0.84 10.63
CA LEU A 127 6.65 -0.02 9.60
C LEU A 127 6.68 -1.50 9.99
N ARG A 128 6.72 -1.81 11.30
CA ARG A 128 6.67 -3.18 11.82
C ARG A 128 5.37 -3.90 11.45
N TRP A 129 4.24 -3.20 11.44
CA TRP A 129 2.97 -3.80 11.01
C TRP A 129 3.01 -4.21 9.53
N TYR A 130 3.54 -3.34 8.66
CA TYR A 130 3.69 -3.66 7.23
C TYR A 130 4.66 -4.82 7.01
N TYR A 131 5.77 -4.86 7.75
CA TYR A 131 6.67 -6.01 7.75
C TYR A 131 5.96 -7.31 8.10
N HIS A 132 5.10 -7.28 9.12
CA HIS A 132 4.31 -8.46 9.48
C HIS A 132 3.31 -8.85 8.40
N CYS A 133 2.70 -7.91 7.69
CA CYS A 133 1.87 -8.18 6.51
C CYS A 133 2.69 -8.85 5.40
N ASP A 134 3.86 -8.32 5.10
CA ASP A 134 4.74 -8.87 4.06
C ASP A 134 5.17 -10.31 4.36
N ARG A 135 5.65 -10.58 5.58
CA ARG A 135 6.13 -11.92 5.94
C ARG A 135 5.02 -12.95 6.17
N LEU A 136 3.83 -12.50 6.55
CA LEU A 136 2.68 -13.38 6.76
C LEU A 136 1.83 -13.54 5.48
N GLY A 137 2.12 -12.81 4.44
CA GLY A 137 1.42 -12.90 3.17
C GLY A 137 0.04 -12.24 3.21
N MET A 138 -0.01 -10.97 3.61
CA MET A 138 -1.23 -10.16 3.60
C MET A 138 -1.01 -8.93 2.71
N ILE A 139 -1.85 -8.76 1.70
CA ILE A 139 -1.83 -7.55 0.87
C ILE A 139 -2.38 -6.39 1.70
N VAL A 140 -1.76 -5.23 1.60
CA VAL A 140 -2.24 -4.02 2.24
C VAL A 140 -2.78 -3.07 1.18
N TRP A 141 -3.99 -2.59 1.41
CA TRP A 141 -4.58 -1.48 0.69
C TRP A 141 -4.58 -0.28 1.63
N GLN A 142 -3.68 0.67 1.37
CA GLN A 142 -3.47 1.81 2.23
C GLN A 142 -4.32 2.99 1.77
N ASP A 143 -5.22 3.48 2.64
CA ASP A 143 -5.87 4.76 2.45
C ASP A 143 -4.92 5.91 2.81
N MET A 144 -5.03 7.01 2.08
CA MET A 144 -4.39 8.24 2.53
C MET A 144 -5.11 8.80 3.76
N VAL A 145 -4.33 9.38 4.68
CA VAL A 145 -4.89 10.02 5.87
C VAL A 145 -5.80 11.17 5.44
N SER A 146 -7.06 11.12 5.87
CA SER A 146 -8.01 12.17 5.58
C SER A 146 -7.84 13.32 6.55
N GLY A 147 -7.55 14.52 6.04
CA GLY A 147 -7.48 15.76 6.82
C GLY A 147 -8.54 16.76 6.36
N GLY A 148 -8.68 17.85 7.06
CA GLY A 148 -9.60 18.95 6.71
C GLY A 148 -10.56 19.32 7.85
N SER A 149 -11.55 20.14 7.52
CA SER A 149 -12.60 20.58 8.46
C SER A 149 -13.80 19.62 8.45
N THR A 150 -14.88 19.98 9.10
CA THR A 150 -16.12 19.21 9.11
C THR A 150 -16.77 19.20 7.72
N TYR A 151 -17.20 18.03 7.27
CA TYR A 151 -17.96 17.89 6.02
C TYR A 151 -19.30 18.61 6.10
N HIS A 152 -19.75 19.16 4.98
CA HIS A 152 -21.11 19.67 4.85
C HIS A 152 -22.09 18.50 4.70
N MET A 153 -22.38 17.83 5.82
CA MET A 153 -23.12 16.56 5.88
C MET A 153 -24.40 16.52 5.03
N PRO A 154 -25.25 17.58 5.02
CA PRO A 154 -26.44 17.56 4.18
C PRO A 154 -26.14 17.27 2.71
N TRP A 155 -25.10 17.85 2.15
CA TRP A 155 -24.76 17.72 0.73
C TRP A 155 -23.92 16.50 0.42
N VAL A 156 -23.00 16.16 1.31
CA VAL A 156 -22.03 15.06 1.06
C VAL A 156 -22.64 13.70 1.41
N CYS A 157 -23.49 13.62 2.42
CA CYS A 157 -24.01 12.37 2.94
C CYS A 157 -25.52 12.22 2.69
N TYR A 158 -26.34 13.16 3.19
CA TYR A 158 -27.78 12.94 3.20
C TYR A 158 -28.45 13.08 1.84
N MET A 159 -28.06 14.08 1.05
CA MET A 159 -28.66 14.29 -0.29
C MET A 159 -28.39 13.13 -1.24
N PRO A 160 -27.17 12.61 -1.40
CA PRO A 160 -26.92 11.43 -2.24
C PRO A 160 -27.63 10.16 -1.77
N THR A 161 -27.82 10.02 -0.44
CA THR A 161 -28.50 8.85 0.13
C THR A 161 -30.00 8.90 -0.08
N LEU A 162 -30.62 10.07 0.14
CA LEU A 162 -32.07 10.24 0.02
C LEU A 162 -32.52 10.37 -1.45
N PHE A 163 -31.69 10.94 -2.28
CA PHE A 163 -31.99 11.27 -3.68
C PHE A 163 -30.87 10.80 -4.61
N PRO A 164 -30.68 9.49 -4.78
CA PRO A 164 -29.56 8.95 -5.56
C PRO A 164 -29.56 9.39 -7.05
N HIS A 165 -30.73 9.77 -7.58
CA HIS A 165 -30.86 10.31 -8.95
C HIS A 165 -30.52 11.80 -9.07
N MET A 166 -30.45 12.50 -7.95
CA MET A 166 -30.02 13.90 -7.86
C MET A 166 -28.55 14.02 -7.45
N SER A 167 -27.77 12.97 -7.58
CA SER A 167 -26.34 13.04 -7.37
C SER A 167 -25.78 14.14 -8.25
N ALA A 168 -25.60 15.31 -7.62
CA ALA A 168 -25.04 16.46 -8.30
C ALA A 168 -23.66 16.04 -8.78
N HIS A 169 -23.41 16.16 -10.09
CA HIS A 169 -22.06 16.18 -10.59
C HIS A 169 -21.41 17.45 -10.03
N THR A 170 -20.89 17.34 -8.81
CA THR A 170 -20.12 18.42 -8.22
C THR A 170 -18.83 18.52 -9.02
N LYS A 171 -18.56 19.72 -9.53
CA LYS A 171 -17.26 19.99 -10.11
C LYS A 171 -16.22 19.87 -9.01
N ASP A 172 -15.06 19.33 -9.30
CA ASP A 172 -13.94 19.10 -8.34
C ASP A 172 -13.41 20.37 -7.66
N ASN A 173 -13.90 21.55 -8.04
CA ASN A 173 -13.53 22.83 -7.45
C ASN A 173 -14.40 23.28 -6.27
N HIS A 174 -15.39 22.50 -5.85
CA HIS A 174 -16.22 22.79 -4.66
C HIS A 174 -15.58 22.25 -3.38
N TYR A 175 -14.33 22.62 -3.14
CA TYR A 175 -13.51 22.12 -2.03
C TYR A 175 -14.12 22.31 -0.65
N GLU A 176 -14.91 23.39 -0.44
CA GLU A 176 -15.54 23.69 0.85
C GLU A 176 -16.57 22.64 1.25
N LEU A 177 -17.33 22.08 0.29
CA LEU A 177 -18.32 21.04 0.56
C LEU A 177 -17.67 19.76 1.12
N PHE A 178 -16.45 19.50 0.67
CA PHE A 178 -15.65 18.33 1.05
C PHE A 178 -14.64 18.64 2.14
N SER A 179 -14.83 19.70 2.92
CA SER A 179 -13.94 20.11 4.02
C SER A 179 -12.51 20.48 3.59
N ARG A 180 -12.30 20.86 2.33
CA ARG A 180 -11.01 21.20 1.75
C ARG A 180 -10.90 22.67 1.32
N GLY A 181 -11.63 23.58 1.94
CA GLY A 181 -11.68 25.00 1.58
C GLY A 181 -10.34 25.72 1.71
N SER A 182 -9.54 25.40 2.71
CA SER A 182 -8.21 25.99 2.91
C SER A 182 -7.21 25.55 1.85
N GLU A 183 -6.62 26.51 1.14
CA GLU A 183 -5.54 26.22 0.17
C GLU A 183 -4.29 25.68 0.86
N GLU A 184 -3.93 26.24 2.01
CA GLU A 184 -2.81 25.76 2.82
C GLU A 184 -3.02 24.32 3.28
N GLY A 185 -4.25 24.00 3.74
CA GLY A 185 -4.62 22.64 4.14
C GLY A 185 -4.54 21.64 2.98
N ARG A 186 -4.91 22.04 1.75
CA ARG A 186 -4.76 21.18 0.56
C ARG A 186 -3.30 20.91 0.23
N LYS A 187 -2.45 21.94 0.26
CA LYS A 187 -1.00 21.79 0.02
C LYS A 187 -0.34 20.91 1.09
N SER A 188 -0.72 21.08 2.36
CA SER A 188 -0.22 20.24 3.45
C SER A 188 -0.62 18.78 3.26
N TRP A 189 -1.87 18.54 2.87
CA TRP A 189 -2.36 17.16 2.60
C TRP A 189 -1.66 16.54 1.38
N GLU A 190 -1.45 17.30 0.31
CA GLU A 190 -0.71 16.83 -0.87
C GLU A 190 0.72 16.42 -0.50
N GLN A 191 1.40 17.25 0.31
CA GLN A 191 2.74 16.91 0.80
C GLN A 191 2.72 15.65 1.68
N GLU A 192 1.75 15.52 2.58
CA GLU A 192 1.57 14.32 3.41
C GLU A 192 1.35 13.06 2.56
N CYS A 193 0.59 13.16 1.47
CA CYS A 193 0.42 12.06 0.53
C CYS A 193 1.74 11.66 -0.13
N LEU A 194 2.52 12.63 -0.60
CA LEU A 194 3.83 12.38 -1.21
C LEU A 194 4.79 11.74 -0.20
N ASP A 195 4.86 12.28 1.01
CA ASP A 195 5.70 11.75 2.09
C ASP A 195 5.28 10.31 2.47
N THR A 196 3.97 10.04 2.47
CA THR A 196 3.43 8.70 2.71
C THR A 196 3.84 7.72 1.63
N ILE A 197 3.73 8.13 0.37
CA ILE A 197 4.16 7.31 -0.77
C ILE A 197 5.66 7.02 -0.65
N ASP A 198 6.47 8.03 -0.45
CA ASP A 198 7.93 7.87 -0.34
C ASP A 198 8.31 6.97 0.84
N HIS A 199 7.65 7.12 1.98
CA HIS A 199 7.90 6.32 3.17
C HIS A 199 7.51 4.85 3.00
N LEU A 200 6.41 4.58 2.29
CA LEU A 200 5.88 3.24 2.08
C LEU A 200 6.31 2.61 0.76
N TYR A 201 6.96 3.36 -0.14
CA TYR A 201 7.31 2.89 -1.49
C TYR A 201 8.20 1.65 -1.49
N LEU A 202 9.09 1.54 -0.52
CA LEU A 202 9.95 0.36 -0.32
C LEU A 202 9.21 -0.77 0.41
N SER A 203 8.15 -0.44 1.14
CA SER A 203 7.22 -1.39 1.69
C SER A 203 6.21 -1.75 0.58
N LEU A 204 5.94 -3.00 0.40
CA LEU A 204 5.22 -3.58 -0.73
C LEU A 204 3.70 -3.30 -0.69
N ILE A 205 3.30 -2.04 -0.71
CA ILE A 205 1.94 -1.59 -0.46
C ILE A 205 1.30 -1.09 -1.75
N HIS A 206 0.03 -1.39 -1.93
CA HIS A 206 -0.85 -0.65 -2.82
C HIS A 206 -1.39 0.58 -2.11
N ILE A 207 -1.08 1.74 -2.64
CA ILE A 207 -1.62 3.00 -2.18
C ILE A 207 -2.83 3.31 -3.05
N SER A 208 -3.99 3.54 -2.44
CA SER A 208 -5.19 4.02 -3.11
C SER A 208 -5.58 5.38 -2.57
N GLU A 209 -6.07 6.22 -3.44
CA GLU A 209 -6.80 7.41 -3.01
C GLU A 209 -8.15 7.02 -2.41
N PRO A 210 -8.64 7.74 -1.38
CA PRO A 210 -9.95 7.51 -0.78
C PRO A 210 -11.10 7.85 -1.71
#